data_1757371fa1757d6b8c52ec4455a48ff8
#
_entry.id   1757371fa1757d6b8c52ec4455a48ff8
#
_cell.length_a   1.000
_cell.length_b   1.000
_cell.length_c   1.000
_cell.angle_alpha   90.00
_cell.angle_beta   90.00
_cell.angle_gamma   90.00
#
_symmetry.space_group_name_H-M   'P 1'
#
loop_
_entity.id
_entity.type
_entity.pdbx_description
1 polymer ?
#
loop_
_entity_poly.entity_id
_entity_poly.type
_entity_poly.pdbx_seq_one_letter_code
_entity_poly.pdbx_strand_id
1 'polypeptide(L)'
;VSASPAAILRISRRRTDGQTRGFDGLTVLTVYLVLLLAVPSNLTFTALGSAGRPASLWALLAGMWWCWWQVQRHAQSGWRPQPVRLAVFGLLIIGALSYATALLRGLPADETNPADNGMLRLAAWAGILLVANDGLRTVKALHRLLRRITWAVAVLAVVGIAQFLTGNPLIDWISIPGMSSDLAVLNSRGGFTRASATASQPLEYGLVLCLTFPLAIVLALEDRTRHLIARWLPAVIIAVASVLSVSRSELVGLLVGLVVLFPSFSGRVRLVLGVLGVTLAGMIAVLVPGLLGTIRGLFTGIAADPSTLSRTNSYDTAVELVSRFPLVGKGFGTLLARYHIFDNEYLLLAIELGLLGLVAFLTLVITALLSAGLARERATTRIDRQLALALLASTLSGAVIMAFFDGLSFPMSAGMLFLVLGLCGAALRLFSNARVPESA
;
A
#
# COMPACT_ATOMS: atom_id res chain seq x y z
N VAL A 1 -0.97 22.98 73.03
CA VAL A 1 -0.93 23.50 71.65
C VAL A 1 -0.09 22.54 70.83
N SER A 2 -0.71 21.50 70.27
CA SER A 2 -0.11 20.49 69.45
C SER A 2 -0.33 20.86 67.94
N ALA A 3 0.74 21.24 67.26
CA ALA A 3 0.71 21.42 65.82
C ALA A 3 0.84 20.06 65.12
N SER A 4 -0.15 19.77 64.27
CA SER A 4 -0.23 18.58 63.43
C SER A 4 0.79 18.61 62.30
N PRO A 5 1.61 17.54 62.09
CA PRO A 5 2.52 17.45 60.96
C PRO A 5 1.92 16.63 59.86
N ALA A 6 1.01 17.20 59.11
CA ALA A 6 0.42 16.53 57.91
C ALA A 6 0.36 17.43 56.69
N ALA A 7 1.39 18.24 56.51
CA ALA A 7 1.67 18.92 55.23
C ALA A 7 2.86 18.23 54.52
N ILE A 8 2.85 16.88 54.45
CA ILE A 8 3.80 16.15 53.61
C ILE A 8 3.38 16.39 52.15
N LEU A 9 4.17 17.25 51.53
CA LEU A 9 4.40 17.37 50.09
C LEU A 9 3.76 16.28 49.22
N ARG A 10 2.60 16.58 48.70
CA ARG A 10 2.22 16.06 47.39
C ARG A 10 3.09 16.77 46.36
N ILE A 11 4.33 16.36 46.21
CA ILE A 11 5.08 16.58 45.00
C ILE A 11 4.32 15.78 43.94
N SER A 12 3.36 16.44 43.31
CA SER A 12 2.86 15.97 42.03
C SER A 12 4.09 15.80 41.14
N ARG A 13 4.52 14.56 40.94
CA ARG A 13 5.37 14.23 39.82
C ARG A 13 4.55 14.64 38.58
N ARG A 14 4.63 15.92 38.23
CA ARG A 14 4.55 16.28 36.82
C ARG A 14 5.62 15.43 36.16
N ARG A 15 5.20 14.26 35.64
CA ARG A 15 5.89 13.67 34.49
C ARG A 15 5.94 14.82 33.49
N THR A 16 7.00 15.58 33.53
CA THR A 16 7.48 16.28 32.37
C THR A 16 7.60 15.19 31.33
N ASP A 17 6.59 15.09 30.43
CA ASP A 17 6.78 14.51 29.12
C ASP A 17 7.95 15.28 28.51
N GLY A 18 9.15 14.86 28.87
CA GLY A 18 10.34 15.04 28.08
C GLY A 18 10.04 14.30 26.79
N GLN A 19 9.30 14.95 25.92
CA GLN A 19 9.31 14.64 24.51
C GLN A 19 10.78 14.80 24.10
N THR A 20 11.56 13.74 24.30
CA THR A 20 12.71 13.51 23.47
C THR A 20 12.18 13.61 22.06
N ARG A 21 12.53 14.69 21.36
CA ARG A 21 12.34 14.90 19.91
C ARG A 21 13.18 13.84 19.19
N GLY A 22 12.98 12.56 19.55
CA GLY A 22 13.53 11.42 18.88
C GLY A 22 12.71 11.15 17.63
N PHE A 23 13.31 10.60 16.65
CA PHE A 23 12.71 10.14 15.39
C PHE A 23 11.50 9.25 15.73
N ASP A 24 10.29 9.77 15.51
CA ASP A 24 9.03 9.09 15.80
C ASP A 24 8.61 8.28 14.56
N GLY A 25 8.07 7.08 14.76
CA GLY A 25 7.58 6.22 13.67
C GLY A 25 6.62 6.92 12.72
N LEU A 26 5.80 7.87 13.21
CA LEU A 26 4.95 8.72 12.37
C LEU A 26 5.78 9.59 11.40
N THR A 27 6.89 10.15 11.86
CA THR A 27 7.78 10.97 11.02
C THR A 27 8.47 10.12 9.96
N VAL A 28 9.01 8.95 10.35
CA VAL A 28 9.66 8.00 9.44
C VAL A 28 8.69 7.59 8.31
N LEU A 29 7.46 7.22 8.67
CA LEU A 29 6.43 6.81 7.70
C LEU A 29 5.93 7.98 6.84
N THR A 30 5.94 9.21 7.37
CA THR A 30 5.56 10.38 6.57
C THR A 30 6.63 10.71 5.53
N VAL A 31 7.91 10.68 5.91
CA VAL A 31 9.02 10.88 4.95
C VAL A 31 9.00 9.78 3.89
N TYR A 32 8.79 8.52 4.30
CA TYR A 32 8.62 7.43 3.34
C TYR A 32 7.51 7.69 2.34
N LEU A 33 6.33 8.12 2.82
CA LEU A 33 5.18 8.42 1.98
C LEU A 33 5.48 9.53 0.96
N VAL A 34 6.19 10.58 1.39
CA VAL A 34 6.59 11.67 0.48
C VAL A 34 7.58 11.15 -0.57
N LEU A 35 8.59 10.39 -0.17
CA LEU A 35 9.56 9.82 -1.12
C LEU A 35 8.90 8.84 -2.09
N LEU A 36 7.91 8.07 -1.62
CA LEU A 36 7.21 7.07 -2.42
C LEU A 36 6.30 7.70 -3.49
N LEU A 37 5.59 8.79 -3.13
CA LEU A 37 4.55 9.35 -3.99
C LEU A 37 5.00 10.61 -4.76
N ALA A 38 5.93 11.40 -4.22
CA ALA A 38 6.37 12.64 -4.85
C ALA A 38 7.56 12.44 -5.79
N VAL A 39 8.42 11.44 -5.53
CA VAL A 39 9.54 11.14 -6.41
C VAL A 39 9.06 10.14 -7.47
N PRO A 40 9.28 10.42 -8.78
CA PRO A 40 8.94 9.47 -9.84
C PRO A 40 9.52 8.08 -9.58
N SER A 41 8.69 7.02 -9.69
CA SER A 41 9.07 5.67 -9.29
C SER A 41 10.13 5.02 -10.18
N ASN A 42 10.36 5.58 -11.38
CA ASN A 42 11.44 5.20 -12.29
C ASN A 42 12.76 5.92 -12.00
N LEU A 43 12.79 6.91 -11.09
CA LEU A 43 13.99 7.69 -10.78
C LEU A 43 14.89 6.91 -9.81
N THR A 44 16.15 6.66 -10.22
CA THR A 44 17.13 5.88 -9.44
C THR A 44 18.47 6.58 -9.36
N PHE A 45 19.16 6.46 -8.24
CA PHE A 45 20.56 6.89 -8.15
C PHE A 45 21.43 6.07 -9.10
N THR A 46 22.08 6.73 -10.04
CA THR A 46 22.87 6.08 -11.13
C THR A 46 23.92 5.11 -10.58
N ALA A 47 24.56 5.46 -9.47
CA ALA A 47 25.59 4.62 -8.83
C ALA A 47 25.05 3.31 -8.24
N LEU A 48 23.75 3.20 -7.93
CA LEU A 48 23.12 2.05 -7.28
C LEU A 48 22.16 1.29 -8.22
N GLY A 49 21.98 1.77 -9.44
CA GLY A 49 21.09 1.17 -10.43
C GLY A 49 19.66 1.01 -9.87
N SER A 50 19.01 -0.11 -10.15
CA SER A 50 17.61 -0.37 -9.75
C SER A 50 17.40 -0.47 -8.23
N ALA A 51 18.44 -0.69 -7.42
CA ALA A 51 18.40 -0.63 -5.96
C ALA A 51 18.35 0.82 -5.43
N GLY A 52 18.76 1.79 -6.24
CA GLY A 52 18.94 3.19 -5.85
C GLY A 52 17.66 4.03 -5.78
N ARG A 53 16.49 3.44 -5.62
CA ARG A 53 15.23 4.22 -5.44
C ARG A 53 15.18 4.88 -4.07
N PRO A 54 14.96 6.22 -3.98
CA PRO A 54 14.97 6.94 -2.70
C PRO A 54 14.02 6.36 -1.65
N ALA A 55 12.80 5.98 -2.05
CA ALA A 55 11.83 5.37 -1.16
C ALA A 55 12.31 4.00 -0.63
N SER A 56 12.96 3.17 -1.47
CA SER A 56 13.49 1.86 -1.07
C SER A 56 14.68 2.00 -0.12
N LEU A 57 15.59 2.93 -0.38
CA LEU A 57 16.71 3.21 0.52
C LEU A 57 16.24 3.71 1.88
N TRP A 58 15.26 4.63 1.91
CA TRP A 58 14.65 5.07 3.16
C TRP A 58 13.97 3.93 3.90
N ALA A 59 13.30 3.03 3.18
CA ALA A 59 12.63 1.87 3.76
C ALA A 59 13.62 0.88 4.39
N LEU A 60 14.78 0.65 3.76
CA LEU A 60 15.87 -0.15 4.36
C LEU A 60 16.40 0.49 5.63
N LEU A 61 16.69 1.80 5.61
CA LEU A 61 17.12 2.54 6.80
C LEU A 61 16.07 2.48 7.92
N ALA A 62 14.79 2.60 7.57
CA ALA A 62 13.70 2.48 8.52
C ALA A 62 13.61 1.07 9.13
N GLY A 63 13.84 0.02 8.33
CA GLY A 63 13.95 -1.36 8.80
C GLY A 63 15.13 -1.57 9.75
N MET A 64 16.32 -1.05 9.41
CA MET A 64 17.50 -1.07 10.29
C MET A 64 17.25 -0.32 11.60
N TRP A 65 16.62 0.85 11.53
CA TRP A 65 16.21 1.61 12.71
C TRP A 65 15.22 0.82 13.58
N TRP A 66 14.25 0.11 12.98
CA TRP A 66 13.33 -0.76 13.70
C TRP A 66 14.07 -1.91 14.41
N CYS A 67 15.01 -2.58 13.73
CA CYS A 67 15.86 -3.62 14.33
C CYS A 67 16.65 -3.08 15.53
N TRP A 68 17.30 -1.92 15.36
CA TRP A 68 18.03 -1.26 16.42
C TRP A 68 17.16 -0.94 17.63
N TRP A 69 15.97 -0.42 17.38
CA TRP A 69 15.01 -0.13 18.44
C TRP A 69 14.51 -1.38 19.17
N GLN A 70 14.35 -2.51 18.48
CA GLN A 70 13.98 -3.78 19.12
C GLN A 70 15.10 -4.31 20.05
N VAL A 71 16.36 -4.19 19.65
CA VAL A 71 17.53 -4.61 20.46
C VAL A 71 17.62 -3.78 21.75
N GLN A 72 17.30 -2.48 21.69
CA GLN A 72 17.35 -1.59 22.86
C GLN A 72 16.16 -1.76 23.81
N ARG A 73 15.12 -2.49 23.43
CA ARG A 73 13.98 -2.74 24.33
C ARG A 73 14.40 -3.66 25.48
N HIS A 74 14.26 -3.17 26.71
CA HIS A 74 14.47 -3.99 27.89
C HIS A 74 13.47 -5.16 27.89
N ALA A 75 13.93 -6.35 28.28
CA ALA A 75 13.18 -7.61 28.31
C ALA A 75 11.90 -7.60 29.17
N GLN A 76 11.67 -6.57 29.96
CA GLN A 76 10.49 -6.42 30.84
C GLN A 76 9.19 -6.11 30.11
N SER A 77 9.25 -5.67 28.87
CA SER A 77 8.05 -5.52 28.05
C SER A 77 7.73 -6.88 27.41
N GLY A 78 6.84 -7.66 28.04
CA GLY A 78 6.43 -8.99 27.56
C GLY A 78 6.22 -9.01 26.06
N TRP A 79 6.92 -9.91 25.37
CA TRP A 79 6.84 -10.07 23.93
C TRP A 79 5.42 -10.52 23.55
N ARG A 80 4.59 -9.58 23.06
CA ARG A 80 3.26 -9.92 22.55
C ARG A 80 3.40 -10.31 21.09
N PRO A 81 3.04 -11.53 20.70
CA PRO A 81 3.08 -11.93 19.30
C PRO A 81 2.13 -11.04 18.49
N GLN A 82 2.65 -10.45 17.41
CA GLN A 82 1.88 -9.65 16.46
C GLN A 82 1.73 -10.46 15.17
N PRO A 83 0.51 -10.87 14.78
CA PRO A 83 0.30 -11.80 13.67
C PRO A 83 0.94 -11.32 12.36
N VAL A 84 0.72 -10.05 12.00
CA VAL A 84 1.27 -9.45 10.77
C VAL A 84 2.80 -9.44 10.79
N ARG A 85 3.43 -9.17 11.95
CA ARG A 85 4.88 -9.21 12.11
C ARG A 85 5.43 -10.63 11.93
N LEU A 86 4.78 -11.63 12.48
CA LEU A 86 5.20 -13.03 12.30
C LEU A 86 5.06 -13.47 10.84
N ALA A 87 3.98 -13.09 10.18
CA ALA A 87 3.74 -13.43 8.78
C ALA A 87 4.79 -12.80 7.84
N VAL A 88 5.20 -11.54 8.07
CA VAL A 88 6.25 -10.92 7.24
C VAL A 88 7.62 -11.54 7.48
N PHE A 89 7.94 -11.99 8.71
CA PHE A 89 9.17 -12.76 8.94
C PHE A 89 9.12 -14.11 8.23
N GLY A 90 7.97 -14.79 8.21
CA GLY A 90 7.79 -16.00 7.40
C GLY A 90 8.10 -15.77 5.93
N LEU A 91 7.56 -14.67 5.36
CA LEU A 91 7.84 -14.30 3.97
C LEU A 91 9.33 -13.97 3.73
N LEU A 92 9.99 -13.27 4.67
CA LEU A 92 11.44 -12.99 4.59
C LEU A 92 12.29 -14.26 4.64
N ILE A 93 11.94 -15.22 5.51
CA ILE A 93 12.65 -16.51 5.62
C ILE A 93 12.52 -17.29 4.32
N ILE A 94 11.31 -17.39 3.75
CA ILE A 94 11.11 -18.09 2.46
C ILE A 94 11.82 -17.34 1.33
N GLY A 95 11.78 -16.00 1.31
CA GLY A 95 12.54 -15.20 0.34
C GLY A 95 14.04 -15.45 0.42
N ALA A 96 14.61 -15.48 1.63
CA ALA A 96 16.02 -15.78 1.85
C ALA A 96 16.37 -17.23 1.43
N LEU A 97 15.49 -18.20 1.71
CA LEU A 97 15.65 -19.59 1.27
C LEU A 97 15.62 -19.70 -0.26
N SER A 98 14.66 -19.03 -0.90
CA SER A 98 14.56 -18.97 -2.36
C SER A 98 15.82 -18.36 -2.99
N TYR A 99 16.30 -17.26 -2.43
CA TYR A 99 17.52 -16.60 -2.87
C TYR A 99 18.76 -17.50 -2.71
N ALA A 100 18.94 -18.12 -1.53
CA ALA A 100 20.07 -19.03 -1.28
C ALA A 100 20.06 -20.23 -2.24
N THR A 101 18.89 -20.85 -2.47
CA THR A 101 18.78 -21.97 -3.41
C THR A 101 19.01 -21.55 -4.86
N ALA A 102 18.63 -20.34 -5.25
CA ALA A 102 18.91 -19.78 -6.55
C ALA A 102 20.42 -19.59 -6.79
N LEU A 103 21.14 -19.02 -5.82
CA LEU A 103 22.60 -18.88 -5.88
C LEU A 103 23.32 -20.23 -5.94
N LEU A 104 22.89 -21.21 -5.14
CA LEU A 104 23.51 -22.55 -5.11
C LEU A 104 23.32 -23.31 -6.43
N ARG A 105 22.27 -23.00 -7.20
CA ARG A 105 22.04 -23.60 -8.53
C ARG A 105 22.88 -22.96 -9.63
N GLY A 106 23.54 -21.82 -9.35
CA GLY A 106 24.26 -21.03 -10.35
C GLY A 106 23.29 -20.22 -11.21
N LEU A 107 23.01 -18.99 -10.78
CA LEU A 107 22.21 -18.06 -11.59
C LEU A 107 22.99 -17.61 -12.83
N PRO A 108 22.32 -17.42 -13.98
CA PRO A 108 22.89 -16.68 -15.10
C PRO A 108 23.37 -15.30 -14.65
N ALA A 109 24.45 -14.80 -15.26
CA ALA A 109 25.10 -13.54 -14.86
C ALA A 109 24.16 -12.34 -14.89
N ASP A 110 23.16 -12.35 -15.78
CA ASP A 110 22.17 -11.30 -15.94
C ASP A 110 20.98 -11.42 -14.97
N GLU A 111 20.83 -12.55 -14.27
CA GLU A 111 19.81 -12.75 -13.23
C GLU A 111 20.33 -12.49 -11.81
N THR A 112 21.66 -12.48 -11.60
CA THR A 112 22.25 -12.28 -10.26
C THR A 112 21.90 -10.92 -9.69
N ASN A 113 22.09 -9.84 -10.45
CA ASN A 113 21.76 -8.47 -10.02
C ASN A 113 20.24 -8.28 -9.75
N PRO A 114 19.30 -8.78 -10.59
CA PRO A 114 17.89 -8.81 -10.29
C PRO A 114 17.53 -9.58 -9.01
N ALA A 115 18.19 -10.70 -8.72
CA ALA A 115 17.97 -11.47 -7.49
C ALA A 115 18.38 -10.67 -6.24
N ASP A 116 19.56 -10.03 -6.26
CA ASP A 116 20.05 -9.17 -5.18
C ASP A 116 19.09 -8.02 -4.92
N ASN A 117 18.67 -7.34 -5.99
CA ASN A 117 17.68 -6.25 -5.93
C ASN A 117 16.31 -6.73 -5.43
N GLY A 118 15.90 -7.94 -5.78
CA GLY A 118 14.68 -8.59 -5.29
C GLY A 118 14.70 -8.70 -3.77
N MET A 119 15.79 -9.25 -3.22
CA MET A 119 15.95 -9.38 -1.75
C MET A 119 15.98 -8.03 -1.04
N LEU A 120 16.69 -7.03 -1.60
CA LEU A 120 16.72 -5.68 -1.05
C LEU A 120 15.32 -5.04 -1.04
N ARG A 121 14.54 -5.19 -2.12
CA ARG A 121 13.16 -4.72 -2.19
C ARG A 121 12.27 -5.38 -1.14
N LEU A 122 12.36 -6.71 -1.01
CA LEU A 122 11.58 -7.45 -0.03
C LEU A 122 11.91 -7.02 1.41
N ALA A 123 13.22 -6.82 1.72
CA ALA A 123 13.68 -6.30 2.99
C ALA A 123 13.18 -4.85 3.24
N ALA A 124 13.20 -4.00 2.23
CA ALA A 124 12.70 -2.62 2.31
C ALA A 124 11.21 -2.58 2.63
N TRP A 125 10.38 -3.35 1.92
CA TRP A 125 8.94 -3.43 2.17
C TRP A 125 8.63 -4.01 3.55
N ALA A 126 9.33 -5.07 3.97
CA ALA A 126 9.21 -5.62 5.31
C ALA A 126 9.59 -4.57 6.38
N GLY A 127 10.64 -3.79 6.15
CA GLY A 127 11.06 -2.70 7.03
C GLY A 127 9.95 -1.67 7.25
N ILE A 128 9.32 -1.20 6.18
CA ILE A 128 8.18 -0.25 6.28
C ILE A 128 6.97 -0.88 6.97
N LEU A 129 6.63 -2.12 6.65
CA LEU A 129 5.56 -2.84 7.33
C LEU A 129 5.82 -2.94 8.84
N LEU A 130 7.03 -3.30 9.24
CA LEU A 130 7.42 -3.44 10.65
C LEU A 130 7.37 -2.08 11.39
N VAL A 131 7.86 -1.01 10.76
CA VAL A 131 7.74 0.34 11.33
C VAL A 131 6.28 0.78 11.41
N ALA A 132 5.46 0.50 10.40
CA ALA A 132 4.03 0.81 10.44
C ALA A 132 3.32 0.02 11.55
N ASN A 133 3.61 -1.27 11.69
CA ASN A 133 3.02 -2.14 12.71
C ASN A 133 3.38 -1.73 14.13
N ASP A 134 4.65 -1.43 14.41
CA ASP A 134 5.16 -1.25 15.77
C ASP A 134 5.49 0.21 16.14
N GLY A 135 5.80 1.07 15.16
CA GLY A 135 6.32 2.43 15.38
C GLY A 135 5.26 3.47 15.76
N LEU A 136 3.97 3.22 15.46
CA LEU A 136 2.90 4.13 15.85
C LEU A 136 2.52 3.91 17.32
N ARG A 137 2.71 4.93 18.15
CA ARG A 137 2.50 4.82 19.63
C ARG A 137 1.07 5.07 20.08
N THR A 138 0.29 5.84 19.32
CA THR A 138 -1.05 6.29 19.72
C THR A 138 -2.04 6.20 18.57
N VAL A 139 -3.33 6.04 18.92
CA VAL A 139 -4.44 6.10 17.96
C VAL A 139 -4.45 7.43 17.20
N LYS A 140 -4.12 8.54 17.87
CA LYS A 140 -4.00 9.86 17.24
C LYS A 140 -2.89 9.90 16.17
N ALA A 141 -1.80 9.18 16.36
CA ALA A 141 -0.73 9.07 15.37
C ALA A 141 -1.19 8.26 14.15
N LEU A 142 -1.92 7.16 14.37
CA LEU A 142 -2.55 6.37 13.29
C LEU A 142 -3.50 7.25 12.46
N HIS A 143 -4.44 7.96 13.09
CA HIS A 143 -5.36 8.86 12.39
C HIS A 143 -4.63 9.94 11.58
N ARG A 144 -3.56 10.52 12.15
CA ARG A 144 -2.74 11.53 11.43
C ARG A 144 -2.08 10.93 10.20
N LEU A 145 -1.55 9.71 10.30
CA LEU A 145 -0.91 9.05 9.16
C LEU A 145 -1.93 8.71 8.08
N LEU A 146 -3.10 8.15 8.44
CA LEU A 146 -4.16 7.84 7.47
C LEU A 146 -4.64 9.10 6.72
N ARG A 147 -4.77 10.23 7.41
CA ARG A 147 -5.06 11.51 6.74
C ARG A 147 -3.94 11.96 5.80
N ARG A 148 -2.66 11.81 6.21
CA ARG A 148 -1.51 12.16 5.36
C ARG A 148 -1.47 11.29 4.11
N ILE A 149 -1.72 9.98 4.23
CA ILE A 149 -1.83 9.06 3.10
C ILE A 149 -2.93 9.54 2.15
N THR A 150 -4.13 9.80 2.67
CA THR A 150 -5.27 10.22 1.84
C THR A 150 -5.01 11.53 1.10
N TRP A 151 -4.40 12.53 1.76
CA TRP A 151 -4.06 13.79 1.12
C TRP A 151 -2.91 13.67 0.12
N ALA A 152 -1.87 12.90 0.44
CA ALA A 152 -0.75 12.68 -0.47
C ALA A 152 -1.20 11.98 -1.76
N VAL A 153 -2.08 10.98 -1.63
CA VAL A 153 -2.66 10.29 -2.80
C VAL A 153 -3.66 11.21 -3.55
N ALA A 154 -4.37 12.10 -2.85
CA ALA A 154 -5.20 13.09 -3.55
C ALA A 154 -4.35 14.07 -4.39
N VAL A 155 -3.19 14.50 -3.89
CA VAL A 155 -2.23 15.30 -4.67
C VAL A 155 -1.71 14.50 -5.87
N LEU A 156 -1.32 13.24 -5.67
CA LEU A 156 -0.94 12.34 -6.75
C LEU A 156 -2.05 12.22 -7.80
N ALA A 157 -3.30 12.08 -7.35
CA ALA A 157 -4.49 11.99 -8.21
C ALA A 157 -4.72 13.27 -9.03
N VAL A 158 -4.46 14.45 -8.47
CA VAL A 158 -4.51 15.72 -9.23
C VAL A 158 -3.49 15.73 -10.37
N VAL A 159 -2.26 15.25 -10.13
CA VAL A 159 -1.25 15.13 -11.19
C VAL A 159 -1.73 14.18 -12.29
N GLY A 160 -2.31 13.03 -11.91
CA GLY A 160 -2.88 12.07 -12.87
C GLY A 160 -4.04 12.66 -13.69
N ILE A 161 -4.95 13.41 -13.06
CA ILE A 161 -6.03 14.11 -13.78
C ILE A 161 -5.44 15.13 -14.77
N ALA A 162 -4.43 15.90 -14.35
CA ALA A 162 -3.77 16.86 -15.22
C ALA A 162 -3.09 16.18 -16.43
N GLN A 163 -2.40 15.03 -16.23
CA GLN A 163 -1.83 14.23 -17.32
C GLN A 163 -2.91 13.74 -18.30
N PHE A 164 -4.05 13.27 -17.78
CA PHE A 164 -5.18 12.83 -18.61
C PHE A 164 -5.73 13.96 -19.48
N LEU A 165 -5.89 15.15 -18.90
CA LEU A 165 -6.47 16.31 -19.62
C LEU A 165 -5.51 16.95 -20.62
N THR A 166 -4.21 16.98 -20.30
CA THR A 166 -3.18 17.63 -21.15
C THR A 166 -2.57 16.68 -22.18
N GLY A 167 -2.66 15.36 -21.95
CA GLY A 167 -1.94 14.36 -22.74
C GLY A 167 -0.42 14.36 -22.56
N ASN A 168 0.09 15.13 -21.58
CA ASN A 168 1.53 15.28 -21.34
C ASN A 168 1.95 14.59 -20.03
N PRO A 169 3.17 14.03 -19.96
CA PRO A 169 3.67 13.36 -18.74
C PRO A 169 3.78 14.27 -17.54
N LEU A 170 3.98 15.58 -17.71
CA LEU A 170 4.07 16.64 -16.70
C LEU A 170 5.21 16.48 -15.66
N ILE A 171 5.88 15.33 -15.63
CA ILE A 171 6.94 15.01 -14.64
C ILE A 171 8.33 14.94 -15.26
N ASP A 172 8.46 15.07 -16.60
CA ASP A 172 9.72 14.94 -17.34
C ASP A 172 10.74 16.02 -16.99
N TRP A 173 10.28 17.16 -16.44
CA TRP A 173 11.13 18.22 -15.94
C TRP A 173 11.81 17.89 -14.60
N ILE A 174 11.38 16.82 -13.90
CA ILE A 174 11.99 16.39 -12.64
C ILE A 174 13.28 15.65 -12.96
N SER A 175 14.36 16.37 -13.15
CA SER A 175 15.71 15.83 -13.26
C SER A 175 16.50 16.18 -12.01
N ILE A 176 16.98 15.15 -11.30
CA ILE A 176 17.80 15.34 -10.09
C ILE A 176 19.25 14.97 -10.45
N PRO A 177 20.23 15.83 -10.24
CA PRO A 177 21.63 15.50 -10.52
C PRO A 177 22.08 14.23 -9.81
N GLY A 178 22.74 13.31 -10.54
CA GLY A 178 23.17 12.00 -10.03
C GLY A 178 22.08 10.91 -10.03
N MET A 179 20.90 11.22 -10.57
CA MET A 179 19.84 10.25 -10.78
C MET A 179 19.55 10.06 -12.27
N SER A 180 19.19 8.83 -12.64
CA SER A 180 18.73 8.48 -13.98
C SER A 180 17.26 8.05 -13.95
N SER A 181 16.54 8.36 -15.01
CA SER A 181 15.17 7.88 -15.21
C SER A 181 15.02 7.39 -16.66
N ASP A 182 14.24 6.33 -16.84
CA ASP A 182 13.70 6.03 -18.15
C ASP A 182 12.65 7.08 -18.49
N LEU A 183 12.57 7.48 -19.76
CA LEU A 183 11.58 8.47 -20.19
C LEU A 183 10.18 8.00 -19.86
N ALA A 184 9.38 8.87 -19.25
CA ALA A 184 7.99 8.59 -18.94
C ALA A 184 7.17 8.59 -20.22
N VAL A 185 6.75 7.42 -20.70
CA VAL A 185 5.87 7.29 -21.86
C VAL A 185 4.45 7.10 -21.36
N LEU A 186 3.56 8.01 -21.72
CA LEU A 186 2.13 7.84 -21.45
C LEU A 186 1.53 6.82 -22.41
N ASN A 187 0.91 5.80 -21.83
CA ASN A 187 0.15 4.81 -22.57
C ASN A 187 -1.20 5.39 -23.00
N SER A 188 -1.77 4.91 -24.09
CA SER A 188 -3.13 5.25 -24.52
C SER A 188 -4.01 4.00 -24.60
N ARG A 189 -5.31 4.17 -24.37
CA ARG A 189 -6.31 3.11 -24.53
C ARG A 189 -7.63 3.69 -25.01
N GLY A 190 -8.15 3.15 -26.11
CA GLY A 190 -9.40 3.64 -26.68
C GLY A 190 -9.37 5.13 -27.05
N GLY A 191 -8.21 5.67 -27.45
CA GLY A 191 -8.01 7.09 -27.77
C GLY A 191 -7.80 8.01 -26.59
N PHE A 192 -7.84 7.48 -25.35
CA PHE A 192 -7.61 8.26 -24.12
C PHE A 192 -6.22 8.00 -23.54
N THR A 193 -5.57 9.06 -23.07
CA THR A 193 -4.32 8.99 -22.32
C THR A 193 -4.55 8.30 -20.99
N ARG A 194 -3.72 7.31 -20.65
CA ARG A 194 -3.74 6.66 -19.35
C ARG A 194 -2.73 7.34 -18.42
N ALA A 195 -3.26 8.03 -17.43
CA ALA A 195 -2.43 8.70 -16.43
C ALA A 195 -1.68 7.69 -15.57
N SER A 196 -0.44 8.02 -15.23
CA SER A 196 0.41 7.30 -14.26
C SER A 196 0.87 8.18 -13.10
N ALA A 197 0.65 9.49 -13.17
CA ALA A 197 1.19 10.48 -12.24
C ALA A 197 2.71 10.32 -12.09
N THR A 198 3.23 10.12 -10.88
CA THR A 198 4.65 9.82 -10.61
C THR A 198 4.95 8.31 -10.61
N ALA A 199 3.96 7.44 -10.81
CA ALA A 199 4.15 6.01 -10.97
C ALA A 199 4.79 5.68 -12.33
N SER A 200 5.45 4.55 -12.44
CA SER A 200 6.07 4.10 -13.70
C SER A 200 5.04 3.63 -14.72
N GLN A 201 3.85 3.22 -14.26
CA GLN A 201 2.77 2.79 -15.15
C GLN A 201 1.37 3.00 -14.55
N PRO A 202 0.31 3.04 -15.41
CA PRO A 202 -1.05 3.30 -14.97
C PRO A 202 -1.62 2.29 -13.96
N LEU A 203 -1.23 1.01 -14.01
CA LEU A 203 -1.71 -0.01 -13.07
C LEU A 203 -1.12 0.17 -11.66
N GLU A 204 0.14 0.61 -11.57
CA GLU A 204 0.78 0.99 -10.31
C GLU A 204 0.04 2.16 -9.65
N TYR A 205 -0.27 3.20 -10.43
CA TYR A 205 -1.06 4.34 -10.00
C TYR A 205 -2.46 3.91 -9.51
N GLY A 206 -3.15 3.10 -10.31
CA GLY A 206 -4.49 2.59 -10.01
C GLY A 206 -4.56 1.80 -8.70
N LEU A 207 -3.55 0.96 -8.39
CA LEU A 207 -3.49 0.25 -7.11
C LEU A 207 -3.43 1.22 -5.92
N VAL A 208 -2.61 2.27 -6.02
CA VAL A 208 -2.48 3.27 -4.94
C VAL A 208 -3.80 4.01 -4.71
N LEU A 209 -4.52 4.36 -5.77
CA LEU A 209 -5.86 4.94 -5.67
C LEU A 209 -6.84 3.99 -4.96
N CYS A 210 -6.87 2.71 -5.37
CA CYS A 210 -7.75 1.69 -4.80
C CYS A 210 -7.45 1.38 -3.33
N LEU A 211 -6.18 1.32 -2.94
CA LEU A 211 -5.78 1.15 -1.54
C LEU A 211 -6.20 2.34 -0.67
N THR A 212 -6.30 3.54 -1.25
CA THR A 212 -6.57 4.76 -0.48
C THR A 212 -8.04 5.16 -0.49
N PHE A 213 -8.79 4.80 -1.52
CA PHE A 213 -10.18 5.21 -1.68
C PHE A 213 -11.10 4.83 -0.51
N PRO A 214 -11.07 3.59 0.04
CA PRO A 214 -11.85 3.24 1.22
C PRO A 214 -11.53 4.11 2.44
N LEU A 215 -10.24 4.44 2.65
CA LEU A 215 -9.79 5.33 3.72
C LEU A 215 -10.32 6.75 3.51
N ALA A 216 -10.29 7.25 2.26
CA ALA A 216 -10.78 8.58 1.92
C ALA A 216 -12.28 8.74 2.19
N ILE A 217 -13.10 7.75 1.81
CA ILE A 217 -14.54 7.75 2.07
C ILE A 217 -14.82 7.74 3.57
N VAL A 218 -14.17 6.87 4.33
CA VAL A 218 -14.41 6.78 5.79
C VAL A 218 -13.97 8.06 6.49
N LEU A 219 -12.83 8.66 6.14
CA LEU A 219 -12.41 9.95 6.68
C LEU A 219 -13.38 11.07 6.28
N ALA A 220 -13.90 11.07 5.05
CA ALA A 220 -14.91 12.03 4.63
C ALA A 220 -16.20 11.94 5.47
N LEU A 221 -16.63 10.76 5.84
CA LEU A 221 -17.87 10.54 6.60
C LEU A 221 -17.70 10.77 8.10
N GLU A 222 -16.63 10.28 8.71
CA GLU A 222 -16.51 10.17 10.17
C GLU A 222 -15.59 11.25 10.79
N ASP A 223 -14.62 11.83 10.04
CA ASP A 223 -13.71 12.85 10.60
C ASP A 223 -14.35 14.24 10.67
N ARG A 224 -15.21 14.43 11.66
CA ARG A 224 -15.92 15.71 11.87
C ARG A 224 -15.05 16.83 12.45
N THR A 225 -13.77 16.60 12.68
CA THR A 225 -12.84 17.63 13.17
C THR A 225 -12.41 18.63 12.10
N ARG A 226 -12.73 18.38 10.83
CA ARG A 226 -12.37 19.18 9.67
C ARG A 226 -13.61 19.75 8.97
N HIS A 227 -13.42 20.86 8.24
CA HIS A 227 -14.45 21.43 7.37
C HIS A 227 -14.91 20.45 6.30
N LEU A 228 -16.14 20.56 5.86
CA LEU A 228 -16.77 19.65 4.90
C LEU A 228 -15.93 19.49 3.63
N ILE A 229 -15.46 20.58 3.04
CA ILE A 229 -14.63 20.56 1.82
C ILE A 229 -13.34 19.78 2.06
N ALA A 230 -12.61 20.09 3.14
CA ALA A 230 -11.34 19.41 3.45
C ALA A 230 -11.50 17.90 3.72
N ARG A 231 -12.71 17.45 4.08
CA ARG A 231 -13.03 16.03 4.29
C ARG A 231 -13.31 15.30 3.00
N TRP A 232 -14.14 15.90 2.12
CA TRP A 232 -14.63 15.24 0.91
C TRP A 232 -13.70 15.40 -0.29
N LEU A 233 -12.93 16.50 -0.34
CA LEU A 233 -12.06 16.81 -1.47
C LEU A 233 -11.13 15.65 -1.86
N PRO A 234 -10.39 14.99 -0.93
CA PRO A 234 -9.55 13.86 -1.29
C PRO A 234 -10.34 12.68 -1.87
N ALA A 235 -11.51 12.36 -1.30
CA ALA A 235 -12.34 11.26 -1.77
C ALA A 235 -12.88 11.51 -3.18
N VAL A 236 -13.32 12.74 -3.47
CA VAL A 236 -13.82 13.12 -4.80
C VAL A 236 -12.68 13.12 -5.82
N ILE A 237 -11.53 13.70 -5.51
CA ILE A 237 -10.38 13.72 -6.42
C ILE A 237 -9.93 12.31 -6.77
N ILE A 238 -9.78 11.42 -5.76
CA ILE A 238 -9.40 10.03 -5.98
C ILE A 238 -10.44 9.30 -6.83
N ALA A 239 -11.74 9.50 -6.57
CA ALA A 239 -12.81 8.89 -7.35
C ALA A 239 -12.78 9.34 -8.83
N VAL A 240 -12.62 10.65 -9.09
CA VAL A 240 -12.48 11.19 -10.47
C VAL A 240 -11.26 10.57 -11.16
N ALA A 241 -10.11 10.60 -10.50
CA ALA A 241 -8.87 10.07 -11.05
C ALA A 241 -8.99 8.59 -11.43
N SER A 242 -9.64 7.80 -10.56
CA SER A 242 -9.85 6.37 -10.79
C SER A 242 -10.75 6.07 -11.98
N VAL A 243 -11.78 6.90 -12.23
CA VAL A 243 -12.63 6.74 -13.43
C VAL A 243 -11.86 7.13 -14.69
N LEU A 244 -11.04 8.19 -14.62
CA LEU A 244 -10.22 8.67 -15.73
C LEU A 244 -9.03 7.76 -16.07
N SER A 245 -8.66 6.82 -15.22
CA SER A 245 -7.54 5.89 -15.48
C SER A 245 -7.79 4.88 -16.60
N VAL A 246 -9.07 4.72 -17.02
CA VAL A 246 -9.51 3.78 -18.09
C VAL A 246 -8.99 2.36 -17.83
N SER A 247 -9.07 1.89 -16.57
CA SER A 247 -8.56 0.59 -16.14
C SER A 247 -9.65 -0.28 -15.53
N ARG A 248 -9.89 -1.47 -16.12
CA ARG A 248 -10.86 -2.46 -15.60
C ARG A 248 -10.50 -2.95 -14.20
N SER A 249 -9.24 -3.33 -14.01
CA SER A 249 -8.75 -3.85 -12.73
C SER A 249 -8.90 -2.83 -11.61
N GLU A 250 -8.68 -1.55 -11.90
CA GLU A 250 -8.89 -0.47 -10.94
C GLU A 250 -10.37 -0.32 -10.58
N LEU A 251 -11.27 -0.31 -11.56
CA LEU A 251 -12.72 -0.24 -11.29
C LEU A 251 -13.20 -1.44 -10.46
N VAL A 252 -12.68 -2.64 -10.72
CA VAL A 252 -12.96 -3.83 -9.90
C VAL A 252 -12.45 -3.64 -8.47
N GLY A 253 -11.21 -3.14 -8.28
CA GLY A 253 -10.65 -2.87 -6.96
C GLY A 253 -11.45 -1.84 -6.16
N LEU A 254 -11.89 -0.74 -6.81
CA LEU A 254 -12.78 0.25 -6.18
C LEU A 254 -14.11 -0.37 -5.76
N LEU A 255 -14.71 -1.17 -6.65
CA LEU A 255 -15.98 -1.85 -6.35
C LEU A 255 -15.84 -2.78 -5.15
N VAL A 256 -14.77 -3.56 -5.07
CA VAL A 256 -14.48 -4.43 -3.93
C VAL A 256 -14.41 -3.62 -2.64
N GLY A 257 -13.67 -2.51 -2.64
CA GLY A 257 -13.57 -1.62 -1.47
C GLY A 257 -14.92 -1.05 -1.05
N LEU A 258 -15.75 -0.63 -2.01
CA LEU A 258 -17.11 -0.14 -1.74
C LEU A 258 -18.03 -1.23 -1.21
N VAL A 259 -18.01 -2.44 -1.79
CA VAL A 259 -18.84 -3.57 -1.35
C VAL A 259 -18.54 -3.93 0.11
N VAL A 260 -17.28 -3.90 0.52
CA VAL A 260 -16.90 -4.14 1.93
C VAL A 260 -17.40 -3.05 2.86
N LEU A 261 -17.37 -1.79 2.44
CA LEU A 261 -17.82 -0.66 3.26
C LEU A 261 -19.35 -0.52 3.29
N PHE A 262 -20.02 -0.89 2.22
CA PHE A 262 -21.46 -0.62 2.00
C PHE A 262 -22.38 -1.09 3.14
N PRO A 263 -22.21 -2.31 3.70
CA PRO A 263 -23.06 -2.76 4.81
C PRO A 263 -22.97 -1.91 6.08
N SER A 264 -21.82 -1.21 6.29
CA SER A 264 -21.59 -0.38 7.47
C SER A 264 -22.23 1.01 7.39
N PHE A 265 -22.67 1.42 6.21
CA PHE A 265 -23.26 2.73 5.97
C PHE A 265 -24.76 2.74 6.26
N SER A 266 -25.26 3.84 6.85
CA SER A 266 -26.68 4.05 6.99
C SER A 266 -27.37 4.25 5.63
N GLY A 267 -28.68 4.00 5.55
CA GLY A 267 -29.45 4.15 4.30
C GLY A 267 -29.31 5.54 3.67
N ARG A 268 -29.28 6.60 4.50
CA ARG A 268 -29.05 7.98 4.01
C ARG A 268 -27.66 8.14 3.38
N VAL A 269 -26.62 7.59 3.98
CA VAL A 269 -25.25 7.63 3.45
C VAL A 269 -25.16 6.85 2.14
N ARG A 270 -25.79 5.68 2.06
CA ARG A 270 -25.84 4.89 0.81
C ARG A 270 -26.50 5.67 -0.32
N LEU A 271 -27.63 6.34 -0.03
CA LEU A 271 -28.32 7.17 -1.01
C LEU A 271 -27.43 8.34 -1.47
N VAL A 272 -26.81 9.07 -0.53
CA VAL A 272 -25.93 10.21 -0.85
C VAL A 272 -24.74 9.76 -1.70
N LEU A 273 -24.08 8.67 -1.34
CA LEU A 273 -22.96 8.12 -2.13
C LEU A 273 -23.43 7.65 -3.51
N GLY A 274 -24.62 7.04 -3.61
CA GLY A 274 -25.22 6.65 -4.89
C GLY A 274 -25.52 7.86 -5.77
N VAL A 275 -26.18 8.89 -5.23
CA VAL A 275 -26.44 10.13 -5.97
C VAL A 275 -25.14 10.80 -6.40
N LEU A 276 -24.16 10.92 -5.48
CA LEU A 276 -22.85 11.50 -5.82
C LEU A 276 -22.13 10.71 -6.92
N GLY A 277 -22.18 9.38 -6.87
CA GLY A 277 -21.61 8.51 -7.89
C GLY A 277 -22.27 8.69 -9.27
N VAL A 278 -23.61 8.73 -9.32
CA VAL A 278 -24.37 8.97 -10.55
C VAL A 278 -24.10 10.38 -11.10
N THR A 279 -24.07 11.39 -10.23
CA THR A 279 -23.76 12.77 -10.63
C THR A 279 -22.35 12.87 -11.21
N LEU A 280 -21.37 12.24 -10.55
CA LEU A 280 -19.98 12.20 -11.00
C LEU A 280 -19.86 11.48 -12.35
N ALA A 281 -20.52 10.33 -12.53
CA ALA A 281 -20.53 9.60 -13.78
C ALA A 281 -21.18 10.42 -14.91
N GLY A 282 -22.31 11.10 -14.62
CA GLY A 282 -22.98 11.99 -15.56
C GLY A 282 -22.12 13.20 -15.96
N MET A 283 -21.45 13.81 -14.99
CA MET A 283 -20.53 14.92 -15.23
C MET A 283 -19.35 14.49 -16.13
N ILE A 284 -18.74 13.34 -15.84
CA ILE A 284 -17.65 12.78 -16.65
C ILE A 284 -18.14 12.45 -18.07
N ALA A 285 -19.35 11.92 -18.22
CA ALA A 285 -19.94 11.63 -19.54
C ALA A 285 -20.10 12.88 -20.42
N VAL A 286 -20.43 14.01 -19.81
CA VAL A 286 -20.58 15.29 -20.49
C VAL A 286 -19.23 15.94 -20.79
N LEU A 287 -18.31 15.92 -19.83
CA LEU A 287 -17.00 16.58 -19.94
C LEU A 287 -15.99 15.80 -20.80
N VAL A 288 -16.12 14.48 -20.87
CA VAL A 288 -15.21 13.60 -21.60
C VAL A 288 -16.03 12.68 -22.53
N PRO A 289 -16.46 13.21 -23.70
CA PRO A 289 -17.26 12.45 -24.66
C PRO A 289 -16.56 11.15 -25.09
N GLY A 290 -17.31 10.05 -25.13
CA GLY A 290 -16.81 8.73 -25.53
C GLY A 290 -16.18 7.89 -24.38
N LEU A 291 -15.80 8.48 -23.24
CA LEU A 291 -15.16 7.75 -22.14
C LEU A 291 -16.05 6.64 -21.58
N LEU A 292 -17.34 6.91 -21.35
CA LEU A 292 -18.29 5.86 -20.87
C LEU A 292 -18.46 4.74 -21.89
N GLY A 293 -18.46 5.05 -23.19
CA GLY A 293 -18.46 4.05 -24.26
C GLY A 293 -17.22 3.16 -24.21
N THR A 294 -16.05 3.77 -24.02
CA THR A 294 -14.79 3.06 -23.85
C THR A 294 -14.83 2.17 -22.61
N ILE A 295 -15.26 2.69 -21.44
CA ILE A 295 -15.41 1.90 -20.21
C ILE A 295 -16.37 0.74 -20.43
N ARG A 296 -17.54 0.95 -21.06
CA ARG A 296 -18.47 -0.14 -21.40
C ARG A 296 -17.79 -1.17 -22.30
N GLY A 297 -17.06 -0.74 -23.33
CA GLY A 297 -16.30 -1.62 -24.22
C GLY A 297 -15.28 -2.50 -23.50
N LEU A 298 -14.67 -1.99 -22.42
CA LEU A 298 -13.75 -2.79 -21.60
C LEU A 298 -14.41 -4.03 -20.96
N PHE A 299 -15.72 -3.99 -20.72
CA PHE A 299 -16.47 -5.11 -20.12
C PHE A 299 -17.24 -5.94 -21.15
N THR A 300 -17.64 -5.38 -22.29
CA THR A 300 -18.38 -6.13 -23.32
C THR A 300 -17.48 -6.91 -24.26
N GLY A 301 -16.21 -6.50 -24.45
CA GLY A 301 -15.23 -7.15 -25.33
C GLY A 301 -14.18 -7.99 -24.61
N ILE A 302 -14.46 -8.50 -23.39
CA ILE A 302 -13.47 -9.15 -22.54
C ILE A 302 -12.75 -10.33 -23.22
N ALA A 303 -13.49 -11.18 -23.95
CA ALA A 303 -12.93 -12.39 -24.57
C ALA A 303 -11.91 -12.11 -25.69
N ALA A 304 -12.06 -10.97 -26.38
CA ALA A 304 -11.17 -10.56 -27.47
C ALA A 304 -10.12 -9.52 -27.05
N ASP A 305 -10.13 -9.09 -25.79
CA ASP A 305 -9.21 -8.07 -25.29
C ASP A 305 -7.78 -8.63 -25.16
N PRO A 306 -6.75 -7.96 -25.74
CA PRO A 306 -5.37 -8.43 -25.70
C PRO A 306 -4.84 -8.72 -24.28
N SER A 307 -5.24 -7.91 -23.30
CA SER A 307 -4.83 -8.13 -21.92
C SER A 307 -5.46 -9.36 -21.28
N THR A 308 -6.66 -9.78 -21.73
CA THR A 308 -7.30 -11.00 -21.26
C THR A 308 -6.64 -12.21 -21.90
N LEU A 309 -6.40 -12.15 -23.20
CA LEU A 309 -5.73 -13.23 -23.95
C LEU A 309 -4.30 -13.45 -23.46
N SER A 310 -3.55 -12.37 -23.18
CA SER A 310 -2.20 -12.45 -22.59
C SER A 310 -2.22 -13.23 -21.27
N ARG A 311 -3.19 -12.94 -20.38
CA ARG A 311 -3.30 -13.63 -19.09
C ARG A 311 -3.68 -15.10 -19.24
N THR A 312 -4.65 -15.43 -20.10
CA THR A 312 -5.06 -16.83 -20.30
C THR A 312 -3.95 -17.69 -20.91
N ASN A 313 -3.23 -17.16 -21.89
CA ASN A 313 -2.09 -17.86 -22.50
C ASN A 313 -0.90 -18.02 -21.55
N SER A 314 -0.84 -17.23 -20.47
CA SER A 314 0.23 -17.31 -19.47
C SER A 314 0.08 -18.45 -18.49
N TYR A 315 -1.10 -19.07 -18.35
CA TYR A 315 -1.31 -20.14 -17.35
C TYR A 315 -0.48 -21.39 -17.65
N ASP A 316 -0.45 -21.86 -18.89
CA ASP A 316 0.30 -23.06 -19.27
C ASP A 316 1.81 -22.83 -19.05
N THR A 317 2.31 -21.66 -19.45
CA THR A 317 3.69 -21.26 -19.20
C THR A 317 4.00 -21.16 -17.70
N ALA A 318 3.07 -20.66 -16.89
CA ALA A 318 3.24 -20.58 -15.44
C ALA A 318 3.34 -21.96 -14.81
N VAL A 319 2.45 -22.91 -15.20
CA VAL A 319 2.48 -24.31 -14.71
C VAL A 319 3.82 -24.97 -15.06
N GLU A 320 4.32 -24.79 -16.28
CA GLU A 320 5.62 -25.31 -16.69
C GLU A 320 6.75 -24.73 -15.83
N LEU A 321 6.80 -23.40 -15.63
CA LEU A 321 7.85 -22.75 -14.87
C LEU A 321 7.82 -23.13 -13.38
N VAL A 322 6.63 -23.21 -12.79
CA VAL A 322 6.43 -23.64 -11.38
C VAL A 322 6.87 -25.09 -11.21
N SER A 323 6.57 -25.98 -12.18
CA SER A 323 6.94 -27.40 -12.09
C SER A 323 8.46 -27.65 -12.00
N ARG A 324 9.27 -26.70 -12.52
CA ARG A 324 10.73 -26.80 -12.46
C ARG A 324 11.30 -26.56 -11.05
N PHE A 325 10.65 -25.67 -10.25
CA PHE A 325 11.08 -25.33 -8.89
C PHE A 325 9.86 -25.10 -7.96
N PRO A 326 9.08 -26.14 -7.66
CA PRO A 326 7.74 -25.98 -7.10
C PRO A 326 7.71 -25.43 -5.67
N LEU A 327 8.71 -25.72 -4.84
CA LEU A 327 8.68 -25.36 -3.43
C LEU A 327 9.21 -23.94 -3.16
N VAL A 328 10.40 -23.62 -3.65
CA VAL A 328 11.12 -22.36 -3.30
C VAL A 328 11.30 -21.43 -4.50
N GLY A 329 10.83 -21.82 -5.68
CA GLY A 329 10.86 -21.02 -6.89
C GLY A 329 12.24 -20.87 -7.55
N LYS A 330 12.25 -20.02 -8.57
CA LYS A 330 13.46 -19.71 -9.34
C LYS A 330 14.39 -18.73 -8.61
N GLY A 331 13.88 -17.86 -7.76
CA GLY A 331 14.52 -16.74 -7.09
C GLY A 331 13.71 -15.47 -7.28
N PHE A 332 13.49 -14.69 -6.21
CA PHE A 332 12.69 -13.47 -6.27
C PHE A 332 13.36 -12.41 -7.15
N GLY A 333 12.62 -11.88 -8.13
CA GLY A 333 13.10 -10.89 -9.08
C GLY A 333 13.92 -11.48 -10.26
N THR A 334 14.04 -12.81 -10.40
CA THR A 334 14.83 -13.44 -11.46
C THR A 334 14.03 -13.71 -12.74
N LEU A 335 12.72 -13.54 -12.71
CA LEU A 335 11.92 -13.67 -13.92
C LEU A 335 11.95 -12.36 -14.71
N LEU A 336 12.88 -12.27 -15.65
CA LEU A 336 13.07 -11.08 -16.47
C LEU A 336 11.96 -10.95 -17.52
N ALA A 337 11.57 -9.71 -17.85
CA ALA A 337 10.53 -9.40 -18.85
C ALA A 337 10.79 -10.04 -20.23
N ARG A 338 12.06 -10.33 -20.58
CA ARG A 338 12.43 -11.03 -21.81
C ARG A 338 11.97 -12.49 -21.87
N TYR A 339 11.73 -13.14 -20.71
CA TYR A 339 11.25 -14.52 -20.69
C TYR A 339 9.75 -14.57 -20.89
N HIS A 340 9.02 -13.85 -20.06
CA HIS A 340 7.58 -13.69 -20.14
C HIS A 340 7.12 -12.58 -19.17
N ILE A 341 6.06 -11.85 -19.55
CA ILE A 341 5.43 -10.87 -18.68
C ILE A 341 4.14 -11.49 -18.16
N PHE A 342 4.06 -11.69 -16.84
CA PHE A 342 2.87 -12.20 -16.19
C PHE A 342 2.08 -11.03 -15.60
N ASP A 343 0.91 -10.74 -16.17
CA ASP A 343 -0.04 -9.77 -15.61
C ASP A 343 -0.82 -10.38 -14.41
N ASN A 344 -0.15 -11.08 -13.51
CA ASN A 344 -0.73 -11.69 -12.32
C ASN A 344 0.36 -11.95 -11.27
N GLU A 345 0.30 -11.21 -10.15
CA GLU A 345 1.29 -11.30 -9.09
C GLU A 345 1.36 -12.68 -8.43
N TYR A 346 0.21 -13.35 -8.29
CA TYR A 346 0.17 -14.66 -7.63
C TYR A 346 0.88 -15.74 -8.44
N LEU A 347 0.77 -15.68 -9.78
CA LEU A 347 1.53 -16.57 -10.67
C LEU A 347 3.02 -16.24 -10.61
N LEU A 348 3.37 -14.95 -10.62
CA LEU A 348 4.74 -14.50 -10.53
C LEU A 348 5.40 -14.96 -9.22
N LEU A 349 4.71 -14.80 -8.09
CA LEU A 349 5.18 -15.28 -6.79
C LEU A 349 5.35 -16.82 -6.76
N ALA A 350 4.43 -17.56 -7.37
CA ALA A 350 4.54 -19.02 -7.47
C ALA A 350 5.76 -19.47 -8.30
N ILE A 351 6.15 -18.69 -9.32
CA ILE A 351 7.32 -18.97 -10.15
C ILE A 351 8.61 -18.56 -9.41
N GLU A 352 8.64 -17.36 -8.84
CA GLU A 352 9.85 -16.78 -8.27
C GLU A 352 10.16 -17.28 -6.86
N LEU A 353 9.16 -17.39 -5.98
CA LEU A 353 9.29 -17.84 -4.59
C LEU A 353 8.75 -19.26 -4.34
N GLY A 354 8.20 -19.88 -5.37
CA GLY A 354 7.55 -21.20 -5.27
C GLY A 354 6.21 -21.14 -4.52
N LEU A 355 5.60 -22.31 -4.36
CA LEU A 355 4.35 -22.43 -3.62
C LEU A 355 4.48 -22.00 -2.15
N LEU A 356 5.66 -22.20 -1.52
CA LEU A 356 5.91 -21.74 -0.15
C LEU A 356 5.88 -20.21 -0.07
N GLY A 357 6.45 -19.50 -1.03
CA GLY A 357 6.42 -18.04 -1.08
C GLY A 357 5.03 -17.50 -1.34
N LEU A 358 4.28 -18.12 -2.25
CA LEU A 358 2.88 -17.77 -2.48
C LEU A 358 2.04 -17.94 -1.21
N VAL A 359 2.18 -19.08 -0.52
CA VAL A 359 1.48 -19.34 0.75
C VAL A 359 1.89 -18.34 1.83
N ALA A 360 3.19 -18.01 1.94
CA ALA A 360 3.67 -17.01 2.90
C ALA A 360 3.10 -15.62 2.61
N PHE A 361 3.04 -15.19 1.35
CA PHE A 361 2.43 -13.92 0.97
C PHE A 361 0.92 -13.90 1.24
N LEU A 362 0.19 -14.95 0.87
CA LEU A 362 -1.24 -15.08 1.18
C LEU A 362 -1.48 -15.08 2.70
N THR A 363 -0.63 -15.75 3.47
CA THR A 363 -0.69 -15.72 4.95
C THR A 363 -0.50 -14.31 5.48
N LEU A 364 0.41 -13.52 4.91
CA LEU A 364 0.60 -12.11 5.28
C LEU A 364 -0.65 -11.28 4.99
N VAL A 365 -1.25 -11.42 3.80
CA VAL A 365 -2.48 -10.72 3.43
C VAL A 365 -3.65 -11.14 4.34
N ILE A 366 -3.84 -12.43 4.55
CA ILE A 366 -4.92 -12.96 5.40
C ILE A 366 -4.75 -12.50 6.85
N THR A 367 -3.55 -12.53 7.40
CA THR A 367 -3.31 -12.05 8.77
C THR A 367 -3.54 -10.55 8.91
N ALA A 368 -3.26 -9.76 7.88
CA ALA A 368 -3.58 -8.33 7.87
C ALA A 368 -5.11 -8.10 7.83
N LEU A 369 -5.84 -8.83 6.98
CA LEU A 369 -7.32 -8.78 6.92
C LEU A 369 -7.95 -9.16 8.26
N LEU A 370 -7.50 -10.27 8.86
CA LEU A 370 -7.98 -10.71 10.17
C LEU A 370 -7.63 -9.69 11.27
N SER A 371 -6.43 -9.10 11.22
CA SER A 371 -6.02 -8.05 12.16
C SER A 371 -6.91 -6.82 12.05
N ALA A 372 -7.26 -6.37 10.84
CA ALA A 372 -8.17 -5.25 10.63
C ALA A 372 -9.61 -5.59 11.09
N GLY A 373 -10.09 -6.82 10.85
CA GLY A 373 -11.37 -7.31 11.34
C GLY A 373 -11.45 -7.31 12.87
N LEU A 374 -10.44 -7.89 13.54
CA LEU A 374 -10.34 -7.91 15.01
C LEU A 374 -10.15 -6.49 15.59
N ALA A 375 -9.42 -5.61 14.89
CA ALA A 375 -9.28 -4.21 15.28
C ALA A 375 -10.65 -3.51 15.28
N ARG A 376 -11.51 -3.78 14.29
CA ARG A 376 -12.88 -3.26 14.22
C ARG A 376 -13.71 -3.68 15.41
N GLU A 377 -13.63 -4.95 15.84
CA GLU A 377 -14.36 -5.45 17.01
C GLU A 377 -13.84 -4.85 18.32
N ARG A 378 -12.52 -4.59 18.41
CA ARG A 378 -11.87 -4.02 19.59
C ARG A 378 -11.95 -2.51 19.69
N ALA A 379 -12.31 -1.82 18.61
CA ALA A 379 -12.44 -0.37 18.56
C ALA A 379 -13.55 0.12 19.51
N THR A 380 -13.24 1.15 20.31
CA THR A 380 -14.16 1.77 21.26
C THR A 380 -14.98 2.89 20.64
N THR A 381 -14.40 3.63 19.69
CA THR A 381 -15.08 4.73 19.02
C THR A 381 -15.61 4.32 17.64
N ARG A 382 -16.62 5.05 17.16
CA ARG A 382 -17.19 4.79 15.84
C ARG A 382 -16.18 5.03 14.72
N ILE A 383 -15.39 6.10 14.80
CA ILE A 383 -14.38 6.43 13.80
C ILE A 383 -13.29 5.33 13.73
N ASP A 384 -12.80 4.82 14.87
CA ASP A 384 -11.82 3.74 14.91
C ASP A 384 -12.36 2.46 14.27
N ARG A 385 -13.63 2.14 14.56
CA ARG A 385 -14.31 0.98 13.98
C ARG A 385 -14.43 1.08 12.46
N GLN A 386 -14.75 2.27 11.95
CA GLN A 386 -14.88 2.51 10.51
C GLN A 386 -13.51 2.56 9.83
N LEU A 387 -12.48 3.12 10.48
CA LEU A 387 -11.11 3.12 9.94
C LEU A 387 -10.52 1.71 9.87
N ALA A 388 -10.78 0.85 10.87
CA ALA A 388 -10.39 -0.56 10.81
C ALA A 388 -11.06 -1.28 9.62
N LEU A 389 -12.37 -1.01 9.39
CA LEU A 389 -13.08 -1.56 8.23
C LEU A 389 -12.52 -1.00 6.90
N ALA A 390 -12.13 0.27 6.87
CA ALA A 390 -11.49 0.85 5.69
C ALA A 390 -10.13 0.22 5.38
N LEU A 391 -9.30 -0.08 6.39
CA LEU A 391 -8.05 -0.81 6.23
C LEU A 391 -8.29 -2.23 5.68
N LEU A 392 -9.32 -2.93 6.18
CA LEU A 392 -9.73 -4.23 5.64
C LEU A 392 -10.14 -4.11 4.16
N ALA A 393 -10.99 -3.13 3.84
CA ALA A 393 -11.45 -2.87 2.47
C ALA A 393 -10.27 -2.52 1.54
N SER A 394 -9.33 -1.68 1.99
CA SER A 394 -8.11 -1.31 1.27
C SER A 394 -7.25 -2.54 0.98
N THR A 395 -7.01 -3.36 2.00
CA THR A 395 -6.21 -4.59 1.85
C THR A 395 -6.85 -5.57 0.86
N LEU A 396 -8.17 -5.77 0.96
CA LEU A 396 -8.89 -6.67 0.05
C LEU A 396 -8.88 -6.13 -1.39
N SER A 397 -9.10 -4.81 -1.58
CA SER A 397 -9.00 -4.18 -2.90
C SER A 397 -7.62 -4.38 -3.52
N GLY A 398 -6.56 -4.15 -2.75
CA GLY A 398 -5.18 -4.36 -3.21
C GLY A 398 -4.91 -5.82 -3.58
N ALA A 399 -5.34 -6.77 -2.73
CA ALA A 399 -5.18 -8.20 -3.02
C ALA A 399 -5.92 -8.62 -4.30
N VAL A 400 -7.13 -8.13 -4.53
CA VAL A 400 -7.88 -8.43 -5.76
C VAL A 400 -7.19 -7.86 -7.00
N ILE A 401 -6.69 -6.62 -6.93
CA ILE A 401 -6.02 -6.01 -8.09
C ILE A 401 -4.74 -6.75 -8.47
N MET A 402 -4.00 -7.29 -7.52
CA MET A 402 -2.80 -8.07 -7.78
C MET A 402 -3.04 -9.36 -8.60
N ALA A 403 -4.26 -9.82 -8.73
CA ALA A 403 -4.60 -10.87 -9.69
C ALA A 403 -4.62 -10.39 -11.16
N PHE A 404 -4.48 -9.09 -11.38
CA PHE A 404 -4.59 -8.48 -12.71
C PHE A 404 -3.30 -7.79 -13.19
N PHE A 405 -2.25 -7.73 -12.37
CA PHE A 405 -0.91 -7.27 -12.77
C PHE A 405 0.13 -7.68 -11.72
N ASP A 406 1.40 -7.58 -12.09
CA ASP A 406 2.59 -7.88 -11.29
C ASP A 406 2.93 -6.74 -10.30
N GLY A 407 2.07 -6.51 -9.32
CA GLY A 407 2.11 -5.33 -8.45
C GLY A 407 3.37 -5.18 -7.61
N LEU A 408 4.06 -6.28 -7.25
CA LEU A 408 5.33 -6.23 -6.51
C LEU A 408 6.53 -5.91 -7.42
N SER A 409 6.37 -5.97 -8.73
CA SER A 409 7.41 -5.49 -9.65
C SER A 409 7.58 -3.95 -9.59
N PHE A 410 6.56 -3.24 -9.09
CA PHE A 410 6.49 -1.78 -9.08
C PHE A 410 6.63 -1.21 -7.66
N PRO A 411 7.57 -0.26 -7.44
CA PRO A 411 7.94 0.17 -6.09
C PRO A 411 6.84 0.91 -5.35
N MET A 412 6.02 1.72 -6.05
CA MET A 412 4.96 2.50 -5.41
C MET A 412 3.81 1.60 -4.97
N SER A 413 3.39 0.65 -5.81
CA SER A 413 2.33 -0.31 -5.51
C SER A 413 2.72 -1.23 -4.35
N ALA A 414 3.90 -1.85 -4.43
CA ALA A 414 4.40 -2.73 -3.38
C ALA A 414 4.61 -1.98 -2.06
N GLY A 415 5.25 -0.80 -2.12
CA GLY A 415 5.50 0.02 -0.95
C GLY A 415 4.22 0.46 -0.24
N MET A 416 3.20 0.87 -1.01
CA MET A 416 1.92 1.27 -0.44
C MET A 416 1.15 0.08 0.13
N LEU A 417 1.18 -1.09 -0.52
CA LEU A 417 0.56 -2.30 -0.02
C LEU A 417 1.17 -2.71 1.33
N PHE A 418 2.49 -2.85 1.42
CA PHE A 418 3.15 -3.25 2.66
C PHE A 418 2.95 -2.24 3.79
N LEU A 419 2.88 -0.94 3.47
CA LEU A 419 2.48 0.09 4.45
C LEU A 419 1.07 -0.19 4.99
N VAL A 420 0.08 -0.43 4.13
CA VAL A 420 -1.31 -0.70 4.54
C VAL A 420 -1.40 -2.01 5.35
N LEU A 421 -0.71 -3.07 4.94
CA LEU A 421 -0.63 -4.33 5.71
C LEU A 421 -0.08 -4.10 7.12
N GLY A 422 0.97 -3.30 7.27
CA GLY A 422 1.51 -2.92 8.57
C GLY A 422 0.53 -2.10 9.41
N LEU A 423 -0.24 -1.19 8.78
CA LEU A 423 -1.26 -0.40 9.47
C LEU A 423 -2.44 -1.25 9.98
N CYS A 424 -2.78 -2.36 9.33
CA CYS A 424 -3.76 -3.32 9.86
C CYS A 424 -3.28 -3.91 11.21
N GLY A 425 -2.02 -4.29 11.32
CA GLY A 425 -1.43 -4.76 12.58
C GLY A 425 -1.34 -3.66 13.64
N ALA A 426 -0.98 -2.43 13.26
CA ALA A 426 -0.98 -1.27 14.15
C ALA A 426 -2.37 -0.99 14.74
N ALA A 427 -3.41 -1.02 13.91
CA ALA A 427 -4.80 -0.81 14.34
C ALA A 427 -5.21 -1.85 15.38
N LEU A 428 -4.93 -3.14 15.14
CA LEU A 428 -5.21 -4.20 16.12
C LEU A 428 -4.52 -3.95 17.46
N ARG A 429 -3.23 -3.62 17.43
CA ARG A 429 -2.44 -3.36 18.64
C ARG A 429 -2.96 -2.15 19.43
N LEU A 430 -3.20 -1.04 18.72
CA LEU A 430 -3.60 0.23 19.35
C LEU A 430 -5.01 0.16 19.93
N PHE A 431 -5.97 -0.44 19.21
CA PHE A 431 -7.35 -0.53 19.67
C PHE A 431 -7.53 -1.59 20.77
N SER A 432 -6.66 -2.63 20.80
CA SER A 432 -6.64 -3.60 21.92
C SER A 432 -6.15 -2.96 23.21
N ASN A 433 -5.13 -2.12 23.14
CA ASN A 433 -4.58 -1.46 24.33
C ASN A 433 -5.52 -0.38 24.89
N ALA A 434 -6.35 0.23 24.05
CA ALA A 434 -7.34 1.23 24.49
C ALA A 434 -8.49 0.63 25.34
N ARG A 435 -8.68 -0.68 25.32
CA ARG A 435 -9.69 -1.39 26.12
C ARG A 435 -9.23 -1.80 27.52
N VAL A 436 -7.93 -1.83 27.77
CA VAL A 436 -7.41 -2.14 29.11
C VAL A 436 -7.48 -0.85 29.93
N PRO A 437 -8.39 -0.72 30.93
CA PRO A 437 -8.35 0.42 31.83
C PRO A 437 -6.98 0.41 32.52
N GLU A 438 -6.42 1.60 32.76
CA GLU A 438 -5.32 1.76 33.75
C GLU A 438 -5.89 1.43 35.15
N SER A 439 -6.17 0.16 35.41
CA SER A 439 -6.55 -0.33 36.73
C SER A 439 -5.41 -1.17 37.24
N ALA A 440 -4.66 -0.58 38.06
CA ALA A 440 -4.10 -0.96 39.37
C ALA A 440 -2.76 -0.25 39.60
#